data_b0af960229ab487547627e49839810df
#
_entry.id   b0af960229ab487547627e49839810df
#
_cell.length_a   1.000
_cell.length_b   1.000
_cell.length_c   1.000
_cell.angle_alpha   90.00
_cell.angle_beta   90.00
_cell.angle_gamma   90.00
#
_symmetry.space_group_name_H-M   'P 1'
#
loop_
_entity.id
_entity.type
_entity.pdbx_description
1 polymer ?
#
loop_
_entity_poly.entity_id
_entity_poly.type
_entity_poly.pdbx_seq_one_letter_code
_entity_poly.pdbx_strand_id
1 'polypeptide(L)'
;MTNQALTYSSDQAEAHDRISQMLRGAGVDLDAGLLTPPQEGKQAVMAVVGKAGSGKTLLLAELYRALEEAGVDIVSGDYEGRKRPDRRTLAILAPTNKAASVLRLRGVPATTIHRILYTPVYHPEYEKIAEWLAGQGERPEIEGLTDLALDRALAFYQVQKSIPGALAAAGLRGSDFITGWKRRDDPLDIGFVDEASMLDQKQLDDLKDIFPTLLLFGDPAQLAPVKSEGGMVFEKLPAPVRLELHRIHRQDADNPILDLAHALADPSLEFHDFERMIEAAAARDERVQWAQRVEVDLMARSPVLVWRNATRIRLINAFRAVHGAPETELLPGEPLICDGIELPLKHRKKRLDLEARGLIKGAQVVYLGAGRRAGFSRLHVVGAEDPQVSAASIIKIEKPDEEEPFIPFAANMGATFLHGAAVTIHKAQGSQWRDVQVFSPDIYAAARMGRSESGQPLWKRLAYVAITRAEERLHWVVRNRLSKPSVPLGVDDLKAAPAPLKLEEEE
;
A
#
# COMPACT_ATOMS: atom_id res chain seq x y z
N MET A 1 10.96 -17.25 25.98
CA MET A 1 10.65 -15.90 25.45
C MET A 1 9.51 -15.34 26.27
N THR A 2 9.77 -14.39 27.13
CA THR A 2 8.75 -13.75 27.98
C THR A 2 7.90 -12.85 27.08
N ASN A 3 6.66 -13.26 26.85
CA ASN A 3 5.61 -12.47 26.23
C ASN A 3 5.41 -11.22 27.10
N GLN A 4 6.05 -10.09 26.78
CA GLN A 4 5.66 -8.81 27.34
C GLN A 4 4.24 -8.55 26.83
N ALA A 5 3.25 -8.72 27.68
CA ALA A 5 1.88 -8.40 27.41
C ALA A 5 1.83 -6.92 26.98
N LEU A 6 1.52 -6.69 25.71
CA LEU A 6 1.33 -5.34 25.17
C LEU A 6 0.23 -4.66 26.00
N THR A 7 0.59 -3.59 26.68
CA THR A 7 -0.37 -2.85 27.51
C THR A 7 -1.12 -1.89 26.61
N TYR A 8 -2.37 -2.23 26.29
CA TYR A 8 -3.27 -1.33 25.57
C TYR A 8 -3.46 -0.02 26.34
N SER A 9 -3.57 1.08 25.62
CA SER A 9 -4.14 2.31 26.18
C SER A 9 -5.63 2.12 26.47
N SER A 10 -6.22 2.99 27.29
CA SER A 10 -7.64 2.89 27.67
C SER A 10 -8.59 2.88 26.46
N ASP A 11 -8.30 3.69 25.44
CA ASP A 11 -9.07 3.78 24.20
C ASP A 11 -8.84 2.57 23.27
N GLN A 12 -7.64 2.00 23.26
CA GLN A 12 -7.38 0.74 22.55
C GLN A 12 -8.06 -0.44 23.25
N ALA A 13 -8.04 -0.50 24.58
CA ALA A 13 -8.71 -1.55 25.33
C ALA A 13 -10.23 -1.49 25.09
N GLU A 14 -10.83 -0.31 25.16
CA GLU A 14 -12.25 -0.12 24.83
C GLU A 14 -12.55 -0.53 23.38
N ALA A 15 -11.70 -0.13 22.43
CA ALA A 15 -11.85 -0.52 21.04
C ALA A 15 -11.76 -2.05 20.87
N HIS A 16 -10.80 -2.70 21.52
CA HIS A 16 -10.63 -4.16 21.51
C HIS A 16 -11.87 -4.86 22.03
N ASP A 17 -12.43 -4.42 23.19
CA ASP A 17 -13.62 -5.04 23.78
C ASP A 17 -14.84 -4.91 22.86
N ARG A 18 -15.04 -3.73 22.24
CA ARG A 18 -16.13 -3.49 21.32
C ARG A 18 -15.99 -4.31 20.03
N ILE A 19 -14.79 -4.47 19.52
CA ILE A 19 -14.48 -5.31 18.35
C ILE A 19 -14.70 -6.80 18.72
N SER A 20 -14.26 -7.25 19.89
CA SER A 20 -14.47 -8.61 20.37
C SER A 20 -15.97 -8.93 20.47
N GLN A 21 -16.78 -8.00 20.92
CA GLN A 21 -18.23 -8.14 20.94
C GLN A 21 -18.84 -8.25 19.54
N MET A 22 -18.34 -7.46 18.57
CA MET A 22 -18.76 -7.57 17.17
C MET A 22 -18.36 -8.92 16.57
N LEU A 23 -17.15 -9.41 16.84
CA LEU A 23 -16.63 -10.68 16.36
C LEU A 23 -17.38 -11.89 16.94
N ARG A 24 -17.88 -11.81 18.19
CA ARG A 24 -18.80 -12.83 18.73
C ARG A 24 -20.07 -12.95 17.88
N GLY A 25 -20.60 -11.83 17.38
CA GLY A 25 -21.70 -11.84 16.42
C GLY A 25 -21.36 -12.55 15.10
N ALA A 26 -20.09 -12.49 14.67
CA ALA A 26 -19.58 -13.19 13.52
C ALA A 26 -19.21 -14.66 13.79
N GLY A 27 -19.40 -15.13 15.01
CA GLY A 27 -19.10 -16.52 15.41
C GLY A 27 -17.64 -16.74 15.81
N VAL A 28 -16.96 -15.71 16.36
CA VAL A 28 -15.62 -15.85 16.93
C VAL A 28 -15.60 -15.25 18.33
N ASP A 29 -15.35 -16.07 19.33
CA ASP A 29 -15.14 -15.63 20.71
C ASP A 29 -13.64 -15.56 21.00
N LEU A 30 -13.08 -14.37 20.98
CA LEU A 30 -11.64 -14.15 21.22
C LEU A 30 -11.24 -14.44 22.67
N ASP A 31 -12.12 -14.21 23.65
CA ASP A 31 -11.81 -14.45 25.05
C ASP A 31 -11.72 -15.94 25.37
N ALA A 32 -12.56 -16.74 24.72
CA ALA A 32 -12.56 -18.19 24.86
C ALA A 32 -11.62 -18.90 23.86
N GLY A 33 -11.12 -18.17 22.83
CA GLY A 33 -10.33 -18.74 21.74
C GLY A 33 -11.10 -19.79 20.91
N LEU A 34 -12.41 -19.61 20.73
CA LEU A 34 -13.31 -20.59 20.13
C LEU A 34 -14.13 -20.02 18.99
N LEU A 35 -14.43 -20.88 18.01
CA LEU A 35 -15.43 -20.60 16.97
C LEU A 35 -16.81 -21.02 17.45
N THR A 36 -17.78 -20.15 17.25
CA THR A 36 -19.19 -20.35 17.60
C THR A 36 -20.08 -20.14 16.37
N PRO A 37 -21.33 -20.59 16.36
CA PRO A 37 -22.24 -20.28 15.27
C PRO A 37 -22.43 -18.78 15.13
N PRO A 38 -22.38 -18.22 13.89
CA PRO A 38 -22.61 -16.79 13.65
C PRO A 38 -24.09 -16.47 13.87
N GLN A 39 -24.35 -15.21 14.22
CA GLN A 39 -25.72 -14.69 14.22
C GLN A 39 -26.16 -14.44 12.78
N GLU A 40 -27.17 -15.18 12.32
CA GLU A 40 -27.67 -15.06 10.95
C GLU A 40 -28.26 -13.66 10.66
N GLY A 41 -27.99 -13.18 9.43
CA GLY A 41 -28.66 -12.02 8.85
C GLY A 41 -28.23 -10.66 9.37
N LYS A 42 -27.18 -10.55 10.18
CA LYS A 42 -26.75 -9.26 10.76
C LYS A 42 -25.46 -8.75 10.10
N GLN A 43 -25.60 -7.72 9.27
CA GLN A 43 -24.43 -6.98 8.80
C GLN A 43 -23.90 -6.09 9.92
N ALA A 44 -22.61 -6.18 10.20
CA ALA A 44 -21.93 -5.36 11.18
C ALA A 44 -20.75 -4.62 10.52
N VAL A 45 -20.78 -3.29 10.55
CA VAL A 45 -19.69 -2.43 10.09
C VAL A 45 -19.23 -1.56 11.24
N MET A 46 -17.95 -1.56 11.53
CA MET A 46 -17.35 -0.76 12.58
C MET A 46 -16.06 -0.10 12.04
N ALA A 47 -15.73 1.08 12.56
CA ALA A 47 -14.50 1.76 12.20
C ALA A 47 -13.66 2.06 13.45
N VAL A 48 -12.35 1.82 13.34
CA VAL A 48 -11.32 2.28 14.26
C VAL A 48 -10.65 3.48 13.63
N VAL A 49 -10.86 4.64 14.21
CA VAL A 49 -10.45 5.92 13.67
C VAL A 49 -9.40 6.55 14.58
N GLY A 50 -8.28 6.96 14.02
CA GLY A 50 -7.22 7.60 14.81
C GLY A 50 -6.13 8.19 13.92
N LYS A 51 -5.42 9.17 14.43
CA LYS A 51 -4.31 9.82 13.74
C LYS A 51 -3.09 8.91 13.61
N ALA A 52 -2.08 9.35 12.86
CA ALA A 52 -0.78 8.68 12.82
C ALA A 52 -0.21 8.52 14.25
N GLY A 53 0.34 7.35 14.55
CA GLY A 53 0.88 7.02 15.87
C GLY A 53 -0.16 6.59 16.92
N SER A 54 -1.46 6.52 16.61
CA SER A 54 -2.49 6.05 17.56
C SER A 54 -2.55 4.52 17.76
N GLY A 55 -1.67 3.76 17.08
CA GLY A 55 -1.57 2.32 17.25
C GLY A 55 -2.61 1.49 16.49
N LYS A 56 -3.30 2.04 15.49
CA LYS A 56 -4.26 1.32 14.64
C LYS A 56 -3.69 0.01 14.06
N THR A 57 -2.51 0.09 13.45
CA THR A 57 -1.86 -1.08 12.83
C THR A 57 -1.45 -2.12 13.87
N LEU A 58 -1.07 -1.69 15.07
CA LEU A 58 -0.78 -2.59 16.18
C LEU A 58 -2.04 -3.35 16.61
N LEU A 59 -3.14 -2.64 16.83
CA LEU A 59 -4.43 -3.24 17.18
C LEU A 59 -4.90 -4.22 16.08
N LEU A 60 -4.75 -3.84 14.80
CA LEU A 60 -5.07 -4.73 13.67
C LEU A 60 -4.24 -6.01 13.71
N ALA A 61 -2.92 -5.89 13.97
CA ALA A 61 -2.02 -7.05 14.00
C ALA A 61 -2.33 -7.99 15.19
N GLU A 62 -2.66 -7.44 16.36
CA GLU A 62 -3.06 -8.25 17.53
C GLU A 62 -4.39 -8.97 17.31
N LEU A 63 -5.39 -8.27 16.77
CA LEU A 63 -6.68 -8.89 16.39
C LEU A 63 -6.50 -10.00 15.35
N TYR A 64 -5.62 -9.79 14.37
CA TYR A 64 -5.29 -10.83 13.39
C TYR A 64 -4.72 -12.08 14.07
N ARG A 65 -3.72 -11.93 14.96
CA ARG A 65 -3.11 -13.06 15.67
C ARG A 65 -4.12 -13.80 16.53
N ALA A 66 -4.96 -13.07 17.28
CA ALA A 66 -6.00 -13.67 18.10
C ALA A 66 -7.04 -14.46 17.27
N LEU A 67 -7.40 -13.95 16.08
CA LEU A 67 -8.30 -14.65 15.16
C LEU A 67 -7.64 -15.90 14.54
N GLU A 68 -6.36 -15.83 14.19
CA GLU A 68 -5.59 -16.97 13.69
C GLU A 68 -5.46 -18.07 14.74
N GLU A 69 -5.15 -17.70 16.00
CA GLU A 69 -5.08 -18.61 17.14
C GLU A 69 -6.43 -19.24 17.46
N ALA A 70 -7.54 -18.53 17.28
CA ALA A 70 -8.90 -19.06 17.41
C ALA A 70 -9.31 -20.00 16.25
N GLY A 71 -8.46 -20.18 15.24
CA GLY A 71 -8.68 -21.10 14.12
C GLY A 71 -9.47 -20.50 12.95
N VAL A 72 -9.49 -19.19 12.81
CA VAL A 72 -10.06 -18.50 11.64
C VAL A 72 -9.15 -18.70 10.43
N ASP A 73 -9.72 -19.08 9.28
CA ASP A 73 -8.98 -19.27 8.02
C ASP A 73 -8.65 -17.91 7.39
N ILE A 74 -7.36 -17.66 7.12
CA ILE A 74 -6.91 -16.42 6.50
C ILE A 74 -7.04 -16.52 4.98
N VAL A 75 -7.76 -15.58 4.40
CA VAL A 75 -8.06 -15.53 2.96
C VAL A 75 -7.10 -14.58 2.24
N SER A 76 -6.28 -15.12 1.35
CA SER A 76 -5.50 -14.33 0.39
C SER A 76 -6.31 -14.05 -0.88
N GLY A 77 -5.79 -13.19 -1.77
CA GLY A 77 -6.43 -12.91 -3.06
C GLY A 77 -6.58 -14.12 -3.98
N ASP A 78 -5.79 -15.15 -3.76
CA ASP A 78 -5.81 -16.42 -4.52
C ASP A 78 -6.52 -17.54 -3.76
N TYR A 79 -7.20 -17.20 -2.65
CA TYR A 79 -7.91 -18.19 -1.85
C TYR A 79 -9.23 -18.57 -2.53
N GLU A 80 -9.36 -19.83 -2.86
CA GLU A 80 -10.56 -20.47 -3.43
C GLU A 80 -11.04 -21.66 -2.59
N GLY A 81 -10.77 -21.63 -1.29
CA GLY A 81 -11.28 -22.64 -0.35
C GLY A 81 -12.80 -22.54 -0.24
N ARG A 82 -13.50 -23.69 -0.19
CA ARG A 82 -14.93 -23.72 0.10
C ARG A 82 -15.18 -23.16 1.49
N LYS A 83 -16.18 -22.28 1.61
CA LYS A 83 -16.72 -21.87 2.90
C LYS A 83 -17.22 -23.12 3.64
N ARG A 84 -16.71 -23.33 4.84
CA ARG A 84 -17.14 -24.42 5.72
C ARG A 84 -18.05 -23.87 6.80
N PRO A 85 -19.19 -24.50 7.11
CA PRO A 85 -20.09 -24.00 8.16
C PRO A 85 -19.44 -23.92 9.55
N ASP A 86 -18.44 -24.80 9.80
CA ASP A 86 -17.69 -24.91 11.05
C ASP A 86 -16.45 -23.99 11.10
N ARG A 87 -16.15 -23.27 10.03
CA ARG A 87 -15.01 -22.37 9.91
C ARG A 87 -15.44 -20.93 9.64
N ARG A 88 -14.57 -20.00 10.00
CA ARG A 88 -14.71 -18.59 9.69
C ARG A 88 -13.53 -18.15 8.85
N THR A 89 -13.75 -17.16 8.01
CA THR A 89 -12.73 -16.59 7.12
C THR A 89 -12.44 -15.14 7.49
N LEU A 90 -11.17 -14.76 7.46
CA LEU A 90 -10.71 -13.40 7.62
C LEU A 90 -9.90 -12.98 6.39
N ALA A 91 -10.27 -11.85 5.79
CA ALA A 91 -9.44 -11.17 4.79
C ALA A 91 -8.93 -9.84 5.34
N ILE A 92 -7.61 -9.60 5.24
CA ILE A 92 -7.00 -8.34 5.60
C ILE A 92 -6.66 -7.59 4.32
N LEU A 93 -7.23 -6.41 4.18
CA LEU A 93 -7.34 -5.67 2.94
C LEU A 93 -6.68 -4.30 3.03
N ALA A 94 -6.10 -3.87 1.93
CA ALA A 94 -5.66 -2.49 1.76
C ALA A 94 -6.07 -1.96 0.37
N PRO A 95 -6.29 -0.64 0.23
CA PRO A 95 -6.67 -0.06 -1.06
C PRO A 95 -5.59 -0.17 -2.13
N THR A 96 -4.33 -0.23 -1.73
CA THR A 96 -3.17 -0.27 -2.64
C THR A 96 -2.24 -1.44 -2.35
N ASN A 97 -1.52 -1.90 -3.38
CA ASN A 97 -0.49 -2.93 -3.22
C ASN A 97 0.61 -2.50 -2.24
N LYS A 98 0.96 -1.20 -2.22
CA LYS A 98 1.98 -0.65 -1.32
C LYS A 98 1.53 -0.75 0.13
N ALA A 99 0.31 -0.32 0.45
CA ALA A 99 -0.23 -0.44 1.81
C ALA A 99 -0.31 -1.92 2.25
N ALA A 100 -0.78 -2.83 1.38
CA ALA A 100 -0.76 -4.26 1.67
C ALA A 100 0.67 -4.79 1.90
N SER A 101 1.66 -4.29 1.15
CA SER A 101 3.07 -4.67 1.33
C SER A 101 3.63 -4.23 2.68
N VAL A 102 3.29 -3.03 3.14
CA VAL A 102 3.69 -2.53 4.47
C VAL A 102 3.15 -3.42 5.59
N LEU A 103 1.90 -3.87 5.49
CA LEU A 103 1.31 -4.81 6.45
C LEU A 103 2.03 -6.17 6.43
N ARG A 104 2.36 -6.70 5.23
CA ARG A 104 3.09 -7.97 5.09
C ARG A 104 4.48 -7.91 5.70
N LEU A 105 5.20 -6.81 5.56
CA LEU A 105 6.51 -6.60 6.20
C LEU A 105 6.42 -6.62 7.74
N ARG A 106 5.25 -6.33 8.30
CA ARG A 106 4.94 -6.43 9.74
C ARG A 106 4.36 -7.78 10.16
N GLY A 107 4.41 -8.78 9.27
CA GLY A 107 3.89 -10.14 9.54
C GLY A 107 2.37 -10.28 9.43
N VAL A 108 1.66 -9.30 8.87
CA VAL A 108 0.21 -9.36 8.67
C VAL A 108 -0.11 -9.73 7.22
N PRO A 109 -0.78 -10.86 6.93
CA PRO A 109 -1.01 -11.37 5.57
C PRO A 109 -2.08 -10.57 4.81
N ALA A 110 -1.75 -9.34 4.45
CA ALA A 110 -2.66 -8.43 3.75
C ALA A 110 -2.62 -8.59 2.23
N THR A 111 -3.76 -8.37 1.60
CA THR A 111 -3.93 -8.30 0.14
C THR A 111 -4.66 -7.03 -0.28
N THR A 112 -4.84 -6.81 -1.58
CA THR A 112 -5.61 -5.64 -2.02
C THR A 112 -7.10 -5.96 -2.10
N ILE A 113 -7.93 -4.93 -1.88
CA ILE A 113 -9.38 -5.00 -2.03
C ILE A 113 -9.76 -5.61 -3.40
N HIS A 114 -9.09 -5.20 -4.47
CA HIS A 114 -9.38 -5.70 -5.82
C HIS A 114 -9.18 -7.22 -5.93
N ARG A 115 -8.14 -7.78 -5.31
CA ARG A 115 -7.87 -9.23 -5.34
C ARG A 115 -8.91 -10.06 -4.59
N ILE A 116 -9.57 -9.47 -3.61
CA ILE A 116 -10.65 -10.13 -2.88
C ILE A 116 -11.99 -10.00 -3.61
N LEU A 117 -12.27 -8.81 -4.17
CA LEU A 117 -13.54 -8.57 -4.87
C LEU A 117 -13.66 -9.32 -6.19
N TYR A 118 -12.54 -9.73 -6.80
CA TYR A 118 -12.54 -10.41 -8.10
C TYR A 118 -11.79 -11.73 -8.04
N THR A 119 -12.44 -12.79 -8.50
CA THR A 119 -11.87 -14.13 -8.66
C THR A 119 -11.42 -14.38 -10.10
N PRO A 120 -10.36 -15.16 -10.33
CA PRO A 120 -9.94 -15.51 -11.67
C PRO A 120 -10.96 -16.45 -12.34
N VAL A 121 -11.19 -16.25 -13.63
CA VAL A 121 -11.93 -17.17 -14.50
C VAL A 121 -10.92 -18.06 -15.19
N TYR A 122 -11.04 -19.36 -15.01
CA TYR A 122 -10.11 -20.34 -15.59
C TYR A 122 -10.48 -20.72 -17.01
N HIS A 123 -9.49 -21.15 -17.78
CA HIS A 123 -9.73 -21.84 -19.05
C HIS A 123 -10.41 -23.19 -18.76
N PRO A 124 -11.43 -23.61 -19.56
CA PRO A 124 -12.23 -24.81 -19.27
C PRO A 124 -11.43 -26.10 -19.05
N GLU A 125 -10.27 -26.26 -19.70
CA GLU A 125 -9.41 -27.43 -19.48
C GLU A 125 -8.81 -27.47 -18.08
N TYR A 126 -8.51 -26.30 -17.49
CA TYR A 126 -7.88 -26.19 -16.18
C TYR A 126 -8.90 -25.97 -15.07
N GLU A 127 -10.15 -25.64 -15.40
CA GLU A 127 -11.26 -25.57 -14.46
C GLU A 127 -11.50 -26.93 -13.78
N LYS A 128 -11.35 -28.05 -14.51
CA LYS A 128 -11.43 -29.39 -13.97
C LYS A 128 -10.39 -29.68 -12.87
N ILE A 129 -9.16 -29.13 -13.02
CA ILE A 129 -8.14 -29.24 -11.98
C ILE A 129 -8.55 -28.41 -10.76
N ALA A 130 -9.07 -27.22 -10.99
CA ALA A 130 -9.53 -26.33 -9.92
C ALA A 130 -10.69 -26.98 -9.12
N GLU A 131 -11.66 -27.57 -9.80
CA GLU A 131 -12.77 -28.31 -9.20
C GLU A 131 -12.28 -29.52 -8.40
N TRP A 132 -11.37 -30.32 -8.97
CA TRP A 132 -10.77 -31.46 -8.28
C TRP A 132 -10.00 -31.05 -7.02
N LEU A 133 -9.15 -30.02 -7.11
CA LEU A 133 -8.40 -29.47 -5.98
C LEU A 133 -9.34 -28.95 -4.88
N ALA A 134 -10.46 -28.34 -5.27
CA ALA A 134 -11.51 -27.90 -4.37
C ALA A 134 -12.39 -29.03 -3.82
N GLY A 135 -12.15 -30.28 -4.24
CA GLY A 135 -12.94 -31.47 -3.82
C GLY A 135 -14.31 -31.55 -4.49
N GLN A 136 -14.48 -30.97 -5.68
CA GLN A 136 -15.75 -30.93 -6.42
C GLN A 136 -15.83 -31.92 -7.58
N GLY A 137 -14.73 -32.57 -7.93
CA GLY A 137 -14.67 -33.50 -9.06
C GLY A 137 -13.65 -34.61 -8.86
N GLU A 138 -13.57 -35.51 -9.84
CA GLU A 138 -12.54 -36.53 -9.88
C GLU A 138 -11.20 -35.96 -10.39
N ARG A 139 -10.11 -36.68 -10.14
CA ARG A 139 -8.79 -36.34 -10.66
C ARG A 139 -8.83 -36.28 -12.19
N PRO A 140 -8.54 -35.12 -12.80
CA PRO A 140 -8.64 -34.94 -14.23
C PRO A 140 -7.44 -35.55 -14.96
N GLU A 141 -7.69 -36.11 -16.13
CA GLU A 141 -6.66 -36.40 -17.12
C GLU A 141 -6.58 -35.23 -18.10
N ILE A 142 -5.41 -34.55 -18.20
CA ILE A 142 -5.18 -33.41 -19.10
C ILE A 142 -3.96 -33.70 -19.95
N GLU A 143 -4.12 -33.53 -21.24
CA GLU A 143 -3.05 -33.73 -22.20
C GLU A 143 -1.86 -32.80 -21.90
N GLY A 144 -0.67 -33.37 -21.77
CA GLY A 144 0.56 -32.64 -21.43
C GLY A 144 0.83 -32.44 -19.95
N LEU A 145 -0.06 -32.87 -19.03
CA LEU A 145 0.17 -32.88 -17.60
C LEU A 145 0.43 -34.29 -17.08
N THR A 146 1.54 -34.45 -16.35
CA THR A 146 1.87 -35.72 -15.71
C THR A 146 1.18 -35.89 -14.36
N ASP A 147 0.96 -37.12 -13.92
CA ASP A 147 0.45 -37.43 -12.58
C ASP A 147 1.28 -36.75 -11.48
N LEU A 148 2.59 -36.73 -11.63
CA LEU A 148 3.50 -36.07 -10.69
C LEU A 148 3.24 -34.53 -10.62
N ALA A 149 2.85 -33.90 -11.72
CA ALA A 149 2.50 -32.48 -11.75
C ALA A 149 1.18 -32.23 -10.97
N LEU A 150 0.20 -33.11 -11.15
CA LEU A 150 -1.06 -33.04 -10.39
C LEU A 150 -0.86 -33.32 -8.90
N ASP A 151 0.03 -34.24 -8.54
CA ASP A 151 0.38 -34.51 -7.14
C ASP A 151 1.05 -33.30 -6.47
N ARG A 152 1.92 -32.60 -7.19
CA ARG A 152 2.50 -31.33 -6.72
C ARG A 152 1.45 -30.23 -6.54
N ALA A 153 0.50 -30.14 -7.47
CA ALA A 153 -0.62 -29.22 -7.35
C ALA A 153 -1.45 -29.50 -6.10
N LEU A 154 -1.78 -30.77 -5.86
CA LEU A 154 -2.55 -31.18 -4.70
C LEU A 154 -1.80 -30.90 -3.39
N ALA A 155 -0.54 -31.25 -3.30
CA ALA A 155 0.29 -31.00 -2.12
C ALA A 155 0.37 -29.50 -1.81
N PHE A 156 0.57 -28.67 -2.82
CA PHE A 156 0.58 -27.22 -2.67
C PHE A 156 -0.78 -26.69 -2.20
N TYR A 157 -1.87 -27.15 -2.83
CA TYR A 157 -3.22 -26.72 -2.48
C TYR A 157 -3.62 -27.10 -1.06
N GLN A 158 -3.21 -28.28 -0.58
CA GLN A 158 -3.50 -28.70 0.79
C GLN A 158 -2.93 -27.76 1.84
N VAL A 159 -1.78 -27.16 1.57
CA VAL A 159 -1.09 -26.22 2.48
C VAL A 159 -1.58 -24.78 2.28
N GLN A 160 -1.59 -24.30 1.05
CA GLN A 160 -1.77 -22.89 0.75
C GLN A 160 -3.19 -22.49 0.34
N LYS A 161 -4.05 -23.46 0.03
CA LYS A 161 -5.45 -23.25 -0.42
C LYS A 161 -5.58 -22.27 -1.60
N SER A 162 -4.55 -22.20 -2.45
CA SER A 162 -4.48 -21.34 -3.64
C SER A 162 -4.49 -22.22 -4.90
N ILE A 163 -5.56 -22.15 -5.70
CA ILE A 163 -5.65 -22.85 -6.98
C ILE A 163 -4.63 -22.33 -7.99
N PRO A 164 -4.48 -20.99 -8.20
CA PRO A 164 -3.44 -20.49 -9.09
C PRO A 164 -2.03 -20.89 -8.67
N GLY A 165 -1.76 -20.92 -7.37
CA GLY A 165 -0.48 -21.41 -6.83
C GLY A 165 -0.27 -22.90 -7.08
N ALA A 166 -1.31 -23.72 -6.90
CA ALA A 166 -1.27 -25.16 -7.16
C ALA A 166 -1.03 -25.45 -8.65
N LEU A 167 -1.72 -24.75 -9.55
CA LEU A 167 -1.51 -24.86 -10.99
C LEU A 167 -0.08 -24.45 -11.39
N ALA A 168 0.45 -23.40 -10.76
CA ALA A 168 1.85 -23.00 -10.95
C ALA A 168 2.83 -24.06 -10.44
N ALA A 169 2.57 -24.71 -9.29
CA ALA A 169 3.35 -25.83 -8.77
C ALA A 169 3.32 -27.06 -9.68
N ALA A 170 2.23 -27.27 -10.43
CA ALA A 170 2.12 -28.26 -11.50
C ALA A 170 2.95 -27.90 -12.74
N GLY A 171 3.59 -26.73 -12.79
CA GLY A 171 4.36 -26.25 -13.95
C GLY A 171 3.53 -25.47 -14.98
N LEU A 172 2.25 -25.23 -14.71
CA LEU A 172 1.39 -24.43 -15.56
C LEU A 172 1.67 -22.95 -15.37
N ARG A 173 1.43 -22.17 -16.42
CA ARG A 173 1.62 -20.72 -16.42
C ARG A 173 0.28 -20.03 -16.23
N GLY A 174 0.22 -19.00 -15.40
CA GLY A 174 -1.02 -18.24 -15.18
C GLY A 174 -1.67 -17.71 -16.46
N SER A 175 -0.85 -17.41 -17.49
CA SER A 175 -1.35 -17.05 -18.82
C SER A 175 -2.06 -18.18 -19.56
N ASP A 176 -1.83 -19.40 -19.16
CA ASP A 176 -2.40 -20.57 -19.83
C ASP A 176 -3.77 -20.91 -19.25
N PHE A 177 -4.02 -20.60 -17.98
CA PHE A 177 -5.20 -21.04 -17.27
C PHE A 177 -6.18 -19.94 -16.81
N ILE A 178 -5.84 -18.65 -16.80
CA ILE A 178 -6.81 -17.60 -16.47
C ILE A 178 -7.18 -16.81 -17.72
N THR A 179 -8.48 -16.81 -18.03
CA THR A 179 -9.05 -16.11 -19.20
C THR A 179 -9.66 -14.77 -18.85
N GLY A 180 -10.00 -14.54 -17.57
CA GLY A 180 -10.65 -13.30 -17.13
C GLY A 180 -10.76 -13.18 -15.62
N TRP A 181 -11.52 -12.18 -15.17
CA TRP A 181 -11.83 -11.93 -13.76
C TRP A 181 -13.32 -11.77 -13.60
N LYS A 182 -13.91 -12.50 -12.67
CA LYS A 182 -15.31 -12.41 -12.28
C LYS A 182 -15.40 -11.78 -10.89
N ARG A 183 -16.41 -10.95 -10.65
CA ARG A 183 -16.71 -10.50 -9.29
C ARG A 183 -16.98 -11.72 -8.42
N ARG A 184 -16.46 -11.73 -7.20
CA ARG A 184 -16.72 -12.79 -6.22
C ARG A 184 -18.20 -12.76 -5.84
N ASP A 185 -18.86 -13.89 -5.96
CA ASP A 185 -20.26 -14.05 -5.55
C ASP A 185 -20.36 -14.71 -4.17
N ASP A 186 -19.34 -15.50 -3.77
CA ASP A 186 -19.36 -16.22 -2.49
C ASP A 186 -19.01 -15.26 -1.34
N PRO A 187 -19.91 -15.08 -0.35
CA PRO A 187 -19.63 -14.24 0.79
C PRO A 187 -18.52 -14.87 1.66
N LEU A 188 -17.65 -14.01 2.16
CA LEU A 188 -16.67 -14.30 3.20
C LEU A 188 -17.26 -13.90 4.56
N ASP A 189 -16.55 -14.12 5.68
CA ASP A 189 -17.14 -13.82 6.99
C ASP A 189 -16.66 -12.46 7.54
N ILE A 190 -15.36 -12.25 7.63
CA ILE A 190 -14.77 -11.08 8.29
C ILE A 190 -13.80 -10.37 7.34
N GLY A 191 -13.94 -9.07 7.20
CA GLY A 191 -13.04 -8.20 6.46
C GLY A 191 -12.41 -7.14 7.36
N PHE A 192 -11.09 -7.03 7.39
CA PHE A 192 -10.35 -5.90 7.97
C PHE A 192 -9.81 -5.06 6.83
N VAL A 193 -10.05 -3.77 6.85
CA VAL A 193 -9.58 -2.83 5.83
C VAL A 193 -8.71 -1.78 6.46
N ASP A 194 -7.41 -1.82 6.18
CA ASP A 194 -6.48 -0.74 6.57
C ASP A 194 -6.49 0.38 5.53
N GLU A 195 -6.06 1.59 5.93
CA GLU A 195 -6.09 2.81 5.11
C GLU A 195 -7.48 3.12 4.53
N ALA A 196 -8.54 2.88 5.32
CA ALA A 196 -9.94 3.07 4.90
C ALA A 196 -10.29 4.53 4.53
N SER A 197 -9.43 5.50 4.84
CA SER A 197 -9.53 6.89 4.36
C SER A 197 -9.51 7.01 2.84
N MET A 198 -8.92 6.02 2.16
CA MET A 198 -8.83 5.97 0.69
C MET A 198 -10.03 5.28 0.01
N LEU A 199 -10.96 4.72 0.78
CA LEU A 199 -12.15 4.03 0.23
C LEU A 199 -13.18 5.03 -0.29
N ASP A 200 -13.69 4.77 -1.49
CA ASP A 200 -14.90 5.40 -1.96
C ASP A 200 -16.17 4.62 -1.55
N GLN A 201 -17.34 5.25 -1.72
CA GLN A 201 -18.62 4.66 -1.30
C GLN A 201 -18.92 3.36 -2.05
N LYS A 202 -18.60 3.30 -3.35
CA LYS A 202 -18.83 2.10 -4.17
C LYS A 202 -17.99 0.92 -3.67
N GLN A 203 -16.72 1.16 -3.36
CA GLN A 203 -15.84 0.13 -2.79
C GLN A 203 -16.36 -0.36 -1.44
N LEU A 204 -16.85 0.53 -0.58
CA LEU A 204 -17.45 0.13 0.69
C LEU A 204 -18.68 -0.76 0.48
N ASP A 205 -19.56 -0.39 -0.46
CA ASP A 205 -20.77 -1.16 -0.75
C ASP A 205 -20.42 -2.53 -1.36
N ASP A 206 -19.44 -2.57 -2.28
CA ASP A 206 -18.91 -3.83 -2.84
C ASP A 206 -18.31 -4.74 -1.73
N LEU A 207 -17.66 -4.16 -0.72
CA LEU A 207 -17.12 -4.92 0.41
C LEU A 207 -18.21 -5.43 1.34
N LYS A 208 -19.27 -4.66 1.58
CA LYS A 208 -20.43 -5.08 2.38
C LYS A 208 -21.17 -6.26 1.76
N ASP A 209 -21.20 -6.35 0.43
CA ASP A 209 -21.82 -7.49 -0.26
C ASP A 209 -21.05 -8.80 -0.02
N ILE A 210 -19.73 -8.71 0.24
CA ILE A 210 -18.85 -9.88 0.44
C ILE A 210 -18.69 -10.20 1.93
N PHE A 211 -18.62 -9.18 2.80
CA PHE A 211 -18.34 -9.34 4.22
C PHE A 211 -19.52 -8.91 5.08
N PRO A 212 -20.22 -9.86 5.73
CA PRO A 212 -21.23 -9.51 6.75
C PRO A 212 -20.61 -8.79 7.95
N THR A 213 -19.35 -9.04 8.28
CA THR A 213 -18.62 -8.34 9.35
C THR A 213 -17.42 -7.60 8.77
N LEU A 214 -17.43 -6.26 8.88
CA LEU A 214 -16.41 -5.39 8.28
C LEU A 214 -15.85 -4.41 9.31
N LEU A 215 -14.53 -4.45 9.51
CA LEU A 215 -13.79 -3.53 10.37
C LEU A 215 -12.88 -2.64 9.53
N LEU A 216 -13.08 -1.33 9.63
CA LEU A 216 -12.35 -0.31 8.89
C LEU A 216 -11.33 0.37 9.82
N PHE A 217 -10.08 0.47 9.38
CA PHE A 217 -9.05 1.24 10.07
C PHE A 217 -8.72 2.48 9.23
N GLY A 218 -8.94 3.66 9.78
CA GLY A 218 -8.80 4.90 9.04
C GLY A 218 -8.21 6.04 9.85
N ASP A 219 -7.70 7.03 9.14
CA ASP A 219 -7.16 8.25 9.71
C ASP A 219 -7.96 9.46 9.21
N PRO A 220 -8.70 10.17 10.08
CA PRO A 220 -9.56 11.26 9.68
C PRO A 220 -8.80 12.52 9.21
N ALA A 221 -7.51 12.60 9.51
CA ALA A 221 -6.67 13.72 9.10
C ALA A 221 -6.04 13.52 7.71
N GLN A 222 -6.16 12.32 7.11
CA GLN A 222 -5.69 12.06 5.76
C GLN A 222 -6.61 12.69 4.68
N LEU A 223 -6.19 12.59 3.42
CA LEU A 223 -6.98 13.03 2.27
C LEU A 223 -8.08 12.01 1.95
N ALA A 224 -9.28 12.50 1.65
CA ALA A 224 -10.36 11.68 1.13
C ALA A 224 -10.10 11.26 -0.33
N PRO A 225 -10.81 10.23 -0.85
CA PRO A 225 -10.68 9.82 -2.25
C PRO A 225 -11.03 10.97 -3.21
N VAL A 226 -10.24 11.14 -4.27
CA VAL A 226 -10.35 12.26 -5.24
C VAL A 226 -11.74 12.38 -5.91
N LYS A 227 -12.52 11.30 -5.93
CA LYS A 227 -13.85 11.24 -6.56
C LYS A 227 -15.01 11.20 -5.55
N SER A 228 -14.76 11.36 -4.25
CA SER A 228 -15.82 11.29 -3.25
C SER A 228 -16.52 12.64 -3.10
N GLU A 229 -17.79 12.69 -3.43
CA GLU A 229 -18.69 13.77 -3.04
C GLU A 229 -19.08 13.63 -1.55
N GLY A 230 -18.25 14.05 -0.63
CA GLY A 230 -18.68 14.16 0.76
C GLY A 230 -17.92 13.34 1.81
N GLY A 231 -16.62 13.37 1.80
CA GLY A 231 -15.82 12.90 2.92
C GLY A 231 -15.49 11.40 2.91
N MET A 232 -14.87 10.94 3.98
CA MET A 232 -14.44 9.56 4.12
C MET A 232 -15.62 8.66 4.51
N VAL A 233 -15.60 7.41 4.04
CA VAL A 233 -16.70 6.46 4.26
C VAL A 233 -17.01 6.20 5.75
N PHE A 234 -15.98 6.19 6.60
CA PHE A 234 -16.17 5.95 8.03
C PHE A 234 -16.73 7.18 8.79
N GLU A 235 -16.62 8.39 8.23
CA GLU A 235 -17.22 9.60 8.83
C GLU A 235 -18.75 9.55 8.79
N LYS A 236 -19.32 8.78 7.85
CA LYS A 236 -20.76 8.57 7.69
C LYS A 236 -21.32 7.51 8.65
N LEU A 237 -20.46 6.74 9.31
CA LEU A 237 -20.89 5.74 10.26
C LEU A 237 -21.42 6.40 11.55
N PRO A 238 -22.46 5.83 12.18
CA PRO A 238 -22.97 6.32 13.47
C PRO A 238 -21.89 6.31 14.57
N ALA A 239 -21.91 7.27 15.47
CA ALA A 239 -20.96 7.37 16.57
C ALA A 239 -20.75 6.07 17.38
N PRO A 240 -21.79 5.25 17.68
CA PRO A 240 -21.60 4.01 18.42
C PRO A 240 -20.73 2.94 17.75
N VAL A 241 -20.56 2.98 16.43
CA VAL A 241 -19.73 2.02 15.68
C VAL A 241 -18.45 2.66 15.15
N ARG A 242 -18.16 3.88 15.57
CA ARG A 242 -16.90 4.58 15.26
C ARG A 242 -16.09 4.71 16.55
N LEU A 243 -15.03 3.90 16.63
CA LEU A 243 -14.13 3.84 17.78
C LEU A 243 -12.97 4.80 17.55
N GLU A 244 -12.81 5.79 18.41
CA GLU A 244 -11.81 6.84 18.24
C GLU A 244 -10.58 6.55 19.13
N LEU A 245 -9.42 6.40 18.52
CA LEU A 245 -8.15 6.29 19.23
C LEU A 245 -7.52 7.67 19.35
N HIS A 246 -7.60 8.25 20.54
CA HIS A 246 -7.10 9.59 20.83
C HIS A 246 -5.66 9.57 21.34
N ARG A 247 -5.29 8.49 22.04
CA ARG A 247 -3.98 8.38 22.67
C ARG A 247 -2.92 8.00 21.66
N ILE A 248 -1.87 8.83 21.58
CA ILE A 248 -0.72 8.56 20.74
C ILE A 248 0.23 7.71 21.56
N HIS A 249 0.59 6.54 21.04
CA HIS A 249 1.54 5.66 21.70
C HIS A 249 2.94 6.25 21.58
N ARG A 250 3.48 6.69 22.72
CA ARG A 250 4.79 7.28 22.85
C ARG A 250 5.90 6.20 22.87
N GLN A 251 5.99 5.35 21.86
CA GLN A 251 7.26 4.66 21.63
C GLN A 251 8.32 5.63 21.06
N ASP A 252 7.85 6.77 20.49
CA ASP A 252 8.68 7.92 20.07
C ASP A 252 8.22 9.19 20.81
N ALA A 253 8.39 9.20 22.15
CA ALA A 253 7.87 10.26 23.03
C ALA A 253 8.36 11.69 22.69
N ASP A 254 9.37 11.83 21.82
CA ASP A 254 9.96 13.09 21.37
C ASP A 254 10.09 13.15 19.83
N ASN A 255 9.06 12.70 19.09
CA ASN A 255 9.12 12.80 17.63
C ASN A 255 8.51 14.14 17.14
N PRO A 256 9.35 15.13 16.79
CA PRO A 256 8.91 16.46 16.38
C PRO A 256 8.09 16.43 15.08
N ILE A 257 8.27 15.41 14.24
CA ILE A 257 7.51 15.25 13.00
C ILE A 257 6.04 14.92 13.31
N LEU A 258 5.81 14.03 14.28
CA LEU A 258 4.45 13.70 14.72
C LEU A 258 3.80 14.86 15.47
N ASP A 259 4.55 15.59 16.29
CA ASP A 259 4.03 16.77 17.00
C ASP A 259 3.55 17.84 16.00
N LEU A 260 4.33 18.10 14.95
CA LEU A 260 3.93 19.00 13.87
C LEU A 260 2.69 18.50 13.11
N ALA A 261 2.61 17.20 12.82
CA ALA A 261 1.44 16.61 12.18
C ALA A 261 0.19 16.76 13.06
N HIS A 262 0.30 16.56 14.37
CA HIS A 262 -0.81 16.68 15.31
C HIS A 262 -1.27 18.13 15.53
N ALA A 263 -0.36 19.09 15.47
CA ALA A 263 -0.70 20.51 15.58
C ALA A 263 -1.66 20.97 14.46
N LEU A 264 -1.64 20.33 13.30
CA LEU A 264 -2.57 20.61 12.19
C LEU A 264 -4.04 20.35 12.51
N ALA A 265 -4.33 19.66 13.62
CA ALA A 265 -5.70 19.47 14.09
C ALA A 265 -6.33 20.71 14.73
N ASP A 266 -5.51 21.67 15.16
CA ASP A 266 -6.01 22.93 15.69
C ASP A 266 -6.72 23.72 14.58
N PRO A 267 -8.05 23.94 14.68
CA PRO A 267 -8.80 24.66 13.65
C PRO A 267 -8.33 26.11 13.50
N SER A 268 -7.78 26.73 14.55
CA SER A 268 -7.33 28.11 14.56
C SER A 268 -5.94 28.30 13.95
N LEU A 269 -5.19 27.22 13.74
CA LEU A 269 -3.83 27.30 13.21
C LEU A 269 -3.82 27.79 11.77
N GLU A 270 -3.17 28.90 11.52
CA GLU A 270 -2.95 29.47 10.19
C GLU A 270 -1.68 28.91 9.54
N PHE A 271 -1.58 28.97 8.21
CA PHE A 271 -0.46 28.41 7.46
C PHE A 271 0.90 28.98 7.89
N HIS A 272 1.00 30.32 8.06
CA HIS A 272 2.25 30.96 8.47
C HIS A 272 2.64 30.64 9.92
N ASP A 273 1.67 30.42 10.79
CA ASP A 273 1.95 30.00 12.17
C ASP A 273 2.50 28.59 12.18
N PHE A 274 1.96 27.73 11.33
CA PHE A 274 2.47 26.38 11.16
C PHE A 274 3.90 26.38 10.60
N GLU A 275 4.23 27.20 9.61
CA GLU A 275 5.60 27.35 9.12
C GLU A 275 6.56 27.81 10.22
N ARG A 276 6.14 28.75 11.09
CA ARG A 276 6.95 29.16 12.25
C ARG A 276 7.18 28.00 13.25
N MET A 277 6.19 27.15 13.44
CA MET A 277 6.37 25.93 14.27
C MET A 277 7.40 24.99 13.67
N ILE A 278 7.38 24.77 12.36
CA ILE A 278 8.37 23.93 11.67
C ILE A 278 9.78 24.54 11.79
N GLU A 279 9.92 25.84 11.58
CA GLU A 279 11.21 26.54 11.72
C GLU A 279 11.75 26.43 13.16
N ALA A 280 10.87 26.58 14.14
CA ALA A 280 11.24 26.41 15.57
C ALA A 280 11.59 24.96 15.91
N ALA A 281 10.94 23.98 15.30
CA ALA A 281 11.28 22.57 15.47
C ALA A 281 12.64 22.26 14.83
N ALA A 282 12.90 22.76 13.63
CA ALA A 282 14.17 22.60 12.93
C ALA A 282 15.37 23.20 13.69
N ALA A 283 15.15 24.23 14.51
CA ALA A 283 16.18 24.81 15.35
C ALA A 283 16.54 23.94 16.57
N ARG A 284 15.72 22.94 16.91
CA ARG A 284 15.88 22.10 18.12
C ARG A 284 16.19 20.66 17.81
N ASP A 285 15.78 20.15 16.66
CA ASP A 285 15.85 18.73 16.33
C ASP A 285 16.24 18.53 14.86
N GLU A 286 17.30 17.75 14.63
CA GLU A 286 17.83 17.48 13.29
C GLU A 286 16.89 16.64 12.39
N ARG A 287 15.89 15.99 12.96
CA ARG A 287 14.85 15.25 12.23
C ARG A 287 13.93 16.18 11.44
N VAL A 288 13.90 17.48 11.76
CA VAL A 288 13.16 18.50 11.02
C VAL A 288 14.14 19.49 10.41
N GLN A 289 14.02 19.76 9.13
CA GLN A 289 14.88 20.64 8.38
C GLN A 289 14.07 21.76 7.74
N TRP A 290 14.44 23.02 8.00
CA TRP A 290 13.92 24.20 7.31
C TRP A 290 14.77 24.48 6.08
N ALA A 291 14.37 23.92 4.92
CA ALA A 291 15.19 23.90 3.71
C ALA A 291 14.89 25.07 2.79
N GLN A 292 15.93 25.84 2.42
CA GLN A 292 15.82 26.97 1.47
C GLN A 292 15.77 26.50 0.00
N ARG A 293 15.97 25.22 -0.27
CA ARG A 293 16.01 24.65 -1.62
C ARG A 293 15.70 23.14 -1.55
N VAL A 294 15.28 22.61 -2.67
CA VAL A 294 15.13 21.17 -2.86
C VAL A 294 16.52 20.55 -2.97
N GLU A 295 16.82 19.56 -2.15
CA GLU A 295 18.08 18.83 -2.21
C GLU A 295 18.01 17.76 -3.30
N VAL A 296 18.76 17.97 -4.38
CA VAL A 296 18.73 17.13 -5.58
C VAL A 296 19.22 15.72 -5.31
N ASP A 297 20.25 15.57 -4.47
CA ASP A 297 20.78 14.25 -4.12
C ASP A 297 19.75 13.39 -3.40
N LEU A 298 18.90 13.99 -2.56
CA LEU A 298 17.78 13.27 -1.94
C LEU A 298 16.73 12.84 -2.96
N MET A 299 16.45 13.66 -3.99
CA MET A 299 15.44 13.34 -5.01
C MET A 299 15.72 12.03 -5.74
N ALA A 300 16.97 11.61 -5.80
CA ALA A 300 17.35 10.34 -6.44
C ALA A 300 16.82 9.09 -5.69
N ARG A 301 16.51 9.20 -4.40
CA ARG A 301 16.06 8.07 -3.56
C ARG A 301 14.78 8.34 -2.81
N SER A 302 14.44 9.60 -2.63
CA SER A 302 13.28 10.06 -1.88
C SER A 302 12.58 11.18 -2.64
N PRO A 303 11.32 11.01 -3.06
CA PRO A 303 10.65 12.01 -3.90
C PRO A 303 10.38 13.30 -3.15
N VAL A 304 10.35 14.41 -3.89
CA VAL A 304 9.73 15.63 -3.39
C VAL A 304 8.21 15.50 -3.45
N LEU A 305 7.56 15.74 -2.32
CA LEU A 305 6.10 15.70 -2.23
C LEU A 305 5.51 17.08 -2.59
N VAL A 306 4.61 17.07 -3.58
CA VAL A 306 3.96 18.27 -4.11
C VAL A 306 2.44 18.07 -4.17
N TRP A 307 1.69 19.15 -4.23
CA TRP A 307 0.24 19.06 -4.42
C TRP A 307 -0.15 18.93 -5.89
N ARG A 308 0.39 19.82 -6.76
CA ARG A 308 -0.05 19.95 -8.15
C ARG A 308 0.80 19.14 -9.11
N ASN A 309 0.15 18.53 -10.11
CA ASN A 309 0.84 17.77 -11.15
C ASN A 309 1.83 18.64 -11.96
N ALA A 310 1.45 19.87 -12.28
CA ALA A 310 2.33 20.80 -12.98
C ALA A 310 3.62 21.09 -12.20
N THR A 311 3.55 21.22 -10.87
CA THR A 311 4.75 21.38 -10.02
C THR A 311 5.61 20.13 -10.03
N ARG A 312 4.98 18.94 -9.97
CA ARG A 312 5.67 17.65 -10.06
C ARG A 312 6.48 17.56 -11.36
N ILE A 313 5.85 17.82 -12.50
CA ILE A 313 6.49 17.75 -13.81
C ILE A 313 7.67 18.74 -13.89
N ARG A 314 7.48 19.98 -13.44
CA ARG A 314 8.56 20.99 -13.44
C ARG A 314 9.75 20.58 -12.59
N LEU A 315 9.53 20.02 -11.40
CA LEU A 315 10.61 19.56 -10.52
C LEU A 315 11.35 18.37 -11.11
N ILE A 316 10.64 17.43 -11.74
CA ILE A 316 11.26 16.30 -12.45
C ILE A 316 12.16 16.80 -13.59
N ASN A 317 11.66 17.70 -14.43
CA ASN A 317 12.46 18.25 -15.53
C ASN A 317 13.68 19.05 -15.01
N ALA A 318 13.52 19.81 -13.92
CA ALA A 318 14.63 20.52 -13.28
C ALA A 318 15.67 19.53 -12.70
N PHE A 319 15.23 18.45 -12.05
CA PHE A 319 16.10 17.38 -11.58
C PHE A 319 16.91 16.77 -12.72
N ARG A 320 16.26 16.40 -13.81
CA ARG A 320 16.94 15.84 -14.98
C ARG A 320 17.93 16.82 -15.61
N ALA A 321 17.55 18.09 -15.71
CA ALA A 321 18.40 19.13 -16.27
C ALA A 321 19.69 19.36 -15.44
N VAL A 322 19.61 19.39 -14.11
CA VAL A 322 20.81 19.58 -13.26
C VAL A 322 21.77 18.39 -13.29
N HIS A 323 21.25 17.19 -13.61
CA HIS A 323 22.07 16.00 -13.83
C HIS A 323 22.54 15.86 -15.30
N GLY A 324 22.18 16.77 -16.19
CA GLY A 324 22.55 16.72 -17.61
C GLY A 324 21.88 15.56 -18.36
N ALA A 325 20.73 15.09 -17.89
CA ALA A 325 20.01 13.99 -18.53
C ALA A 325 19.48 14.43 -19.91
N PRO A 326 19.70 13.64 -20.98
CA PRO A 326 19.12 13.90 -22.29
C PRO A 326 17.59 13.91 -22.21
N GLU A 327 16.94 14.68 -23.08
CA GLU A 327 15.47 14.70 -23.12
C GLU A 327 14.86 13.33 -23.47
N THR A 328 15.54 12.56 -24.29
CA THR A 328 15.07 11.32 -24.90
C THR A 328 15.55 10.05 -24.21
N GLU A 329 16.44 10.16 -23.21
CA GLU A 329 17.05 9.01 -22.55
C GLU A 329 17.06 9.16 -21.05
N LEU A 330 17.05 8.05 -20.32
CA LEU A 330 17.26 8.01 -18.88
C LEU A 330 18.72 7.74 -18.56
N LEU A 331 19.21 8.42 -17.53
CA LEU A 331 20.53 8.11 -16.94
C LEU A 331 20.40 6.98 -15.91
N PRO A 332 21.38 6.06 -15.83
CA PRO A 332 21.46 5.13 -14.72
C PRO A 332 21.44 5.88 -13.38
N GLY A 333 20.61 5.41 -12.45
CA GLY A 333 20.39 6.07 -11.17
C GLY A 333 19.12 6.93 -11.10
N GLU A 334 18.45 7.24 -12.22
CA GLU A 334 17.18 7.96 -12.19
C GLU A 334 16.10 7.15 -11.45
N PRO A 335 15.35 7.79 -10.52
CA PRO A 335 14.26 7.13 -9.79
C PRO A 335 13.01 7.02 -10.65
N LEU A 336 12.34 5.88 -10.56
CA LEU A 336 11.08 5.60 -11.22
C LEU A 336 10.03 5.10 -10.21
N ILE A 337 8.77 5.24 -10.57
CA ILE A 337 7.64 4.63 -9.84
C ILE A 337 6.85 3.78 -10.83
N CYS A 338 6.62 2.53 -10.48
CA CYS A 338 5.79 1.63 -11.27
C CYS A 338 4.34 2.13 -11.22
N ASP A 339 3.76 2.45 -12.38
CA ASP A 339 2.36 2.88 -12.50
C ASP A 339 1.42 1.70 -12.80
N GLY A 340 1.99 0.58 -13.23
CA GLY A 340 1.28 -0.66 -13.49
C GLY A 340 2.04 -1.58 -14.43
N ILE A 341 1.47 -2.74 -14.71
CA ILE A 341 2.00 -3.70 -15.68
C ILE A 341 0.94 -3.92 -16.76
N GLU A 342 1.21 -3.43 -17.94
CA GLU A 342 0.38 -3.57 -19.14
C GLU A 342 0.91 -4.75 -19.98
N LEU A 343 0.51 -5.96 -19.62
CA LEU A 343 0.81 -7.17 -20.35
C LEU A 343 -0.50 -7.85 -20.75
N PRO A 344 -0.64 -8.31 -22.02
CA PRO A 344 -1.78 -9.11 -22.45
C PRO A 344 -1.90 -10.37 -21.60
N LEU A 345 -3.08 -10.94 -21.55
CA LEU A 345 -3.37 -12.18 -20.79
C LEU A 345 -2.40 -13.31 -21.14
N LYS A 346 -2.02 -13.45 -22.40
CA LYS A 346 -1.01 -14.43 -22.86
C LYS A 346 0.39 -14.26 -22.26
N HIS A 347 0.67 -13.14 -21.59
CA HIS A 347 1.95 -12.86 -20.91
C HIS A 347 1.81 -12.78 -19.39
N ARG A 348 0.71 -13.29 -18.83
CA ARG A 348 0.41 -13.20 -17.41
C ARG A 348 1.49 -13.80 -16.51
N LYS A 349 2.15 -14.90 -16.91
CA LYS A 349 3.27 -15.46 -16.13
C LYS A 349 4.38 -14.43 -15.90
N LYS A 350 4.70 -13.64 -16.93
CA LYS A 350 5.69 -12.55 -16.78
C LYS A 350 5.18 -11.48 -15.81
N ARG A 351 3.89 -11.18 -15.84
CA ARG A 351 3.30 -10.23 -14.91
C ARG A 351 3.41 -10.72 -13.48
N LEU A 352 3.01 -11.96 -13.22
CA LEU A 352 3.10 -12.57 -11.87
C LEU A 352 4.55 -12.67 -11.38
N ASP A 353 5.49 -13.04 -12.26
CA ASP A 353 6.91 -13.05 -11.93
C ASP A 353 7.42 -11.66 -11.55
N LEU A 354 7.07 -10.63 -12.31
CA LEU A 354 7.43 -9.25 -12.00
C LEU A 354 6.78 -8.75 -10.70
N GLU A 355 5.50 -9.09 -10.47
CA GLU A 355 4.80 -8.76 -9.23
C GLU A 355 5.39 -9.49 -8.02
N ALA A 356 5.76 -10.76 -8.15
CA ALA A 356 6.41 -11.55 -7.11
C ALA A 356 7.79 -10.96 -6.73
N ARG A 357 8.49 -10.37 -7.71
CA ARG A 357 9.76 -9.66 -7.50
C ARG A 357 9.58 -8.22 -7.03
N GLY A 358 8.40 -7.85 -6.57
CA GLY A 358 8.09 -6.55 -5.99
C GLY A 358 7.75 -5.45 -7.00
N LEU A 359 7.68 -5.73 -8.30
CA LEU A 359 7.31 -4.74 -9.30
C LEU A 359 5.79 -4.60 -9.34
N ILE A 360 5.24 -3.88 -8.39
CA ILE A 360 3.81 -3.61 -8.22
C ILE A 360 3.51 -2.13 -8.39
N LYS A 361 2.26 -1.77 -8.64
CA LYS A 361 1.85 -0.36 -8.73
C LYS A 361 2.24 0.40 -7.46
N GLY A 362 2.95 1.52 -7.63
CA GLY A 362 3.51 2.34 -6.55
C GLY A 362 4.90 1.89 -6.07
N ALA A 363 5.46 0.79 -6.59
CA ALA A 363 6.82 0.38 -6.25
C ALA A 363 7.84 1.41 -6.71
N GLN A 364 8.79 1.70 -5.85
CA GLN A 364 9.95 2.53 -6.18
C GLN A 364 11.00 1.69 -6.89
N VAL A 365 11.52 2.24 -7.94
CA VAL A 365 12.46 1.56 -8.83
C VAL A 365 13.56 2.51 -9.21
N VAL A 366 14.78 2.03 -9.34
CA VAL A 366 15.91 2.79 -9.89
C VAL A 366 16.29 2.22 -11.25
N TYR A 367 16.41 3.08 -12.24
CA TYR A 367 16.86 2.70 -13.57
C TYR A 367 18.35 2.38 -13.57
N LEU A 368 18.72 1.18 -14.01
CA LEU A 368 20.12 0.70 -14.08
C LEU A 368 20.71 0.80 -15.50
N GLY A 369 19.86 1.00 -16.49
CA GLY A 369 20.26 1.08 -17.90
C GLY A 369 19.37 0.25 -18.82
N ALA A 370 19.66 0.33 -20.12
CA ALA A 370 18.98 -0.47 -21.14
C ALA A 370 19.22 -1.97 -20.93
N GLY A 371 18.23 -2.78 -21.24
CA GLY A 371 18.33 -4.24 -21.22
C GLY A 371 19.01 -4.77 -22.49
N ARG A 372 19.25 -6.10 -22.53
CA ARG A 372 19.86 -6.76 -23.70
C ARG A 372 18.95 -6.78 -24.92
N ARG A 373 17.65 -6.65 -24.73
CA ARG A 373 16.63 -6.62 -25.82
C ARG A 373 16.09 -5.21 -25.94
N ALA A 374 15.78 -4.78 -27.16
CA ALA A 374 15.12 -3.51 -27.41
C ALA A 374 13.79 -3.43 -26.60
N GLY A 375 13.49 -2.29 -26.02
CA GLY A 375 12.32 -2.08 -25.17
C GLY A 375 12.41 -2.67 -23.75
N PHE A 376 13.54 -3.30 -23.37
CA PHE A 376 13.77 -3.79 -22.00
C PHE A 376 14.66 -2.83 -21.23
N SER A 377 14.36 -2.67 -19.95
CA SER A 377 15.17 -1.95 -18.98
C SER A 377 15.69 -2.88 -17.89
N ARG A 378 16.90 -2.63 -17.41
CA ARG A 378 17.40 -3.19 -16.17
C ARG A 378 17.01 -2.23 -15.03
N LEU A 379 16.41 -2.77 -14.01
CA LEU A 379 15.77 -2.03 -12.94
C LEU A 379 16.19 -2.60 -11.58
N HIS A 380 16.26 -1.75 -10.57
CA HIS A 380 16.42 -2.15 -9.18
C HIS A 380 15.13 -1.79 -8.43
N VAL A 381 14.41 -2.78 -7.95
CA VAL A 381 13.19 -2.60 -7.15
C VAL A 381 13.58 -2.37 -5.69
N VAL A 382 13.31 -1.18 -5.19
CA VAL A 382 13.71 -0.81 -3.82
C VAL A 382 12.93 -1.63 -2.80
N GLY A 383 13.66 -2.26 -1.86
CA GLY A 383 13.07 -3.07 -0.79
C GLY A 383 12.62 -4.48 -1.20
N ALA A 384 12.98 -4.96 -2.39
CA ALA A 384 12.75 -6.34 -2.79
C ALA A 384 13.93 -7.24 -2.39
N GLU A 385 13.65 -8.52 -2.05
CA GLU A 385 14.70 -9.50 -1.71
C GLU A 385 15.65 -9.78 -2.89
N ASP A 386 15.08 -9.92 -4.11
CA ASP A 386 15.83 -9.98 -5.36
C ASP A 386 15.53 -8.71 -6.18
N PRO A 387 16.27 -7.61 -5.92
CA PRO A 387 15.91 -6.30 -6.41
C PRO A 387 16.19 -6.08 -7.90
N GLN A 388 17.07 -6.88 -8.53
CA GLN A 388 17.44 -6.66 -9.92
C GLN A 388 16.48 -7.37 -10.88
N VAL A 389 15.74 -6.57 -11.65
CA VAL A 389 14.73 -7.06 -12.60
C VAL A 389 15.06 -6.54 -13.99
N SER A 390 14.88 -7.39 -15.00
CA SER A 390 14.88 -6.96 -16.41
C SER A 390 13.45 -7.10 -16.95
N ALA A 391 12.85 -5.97 -17.32
CA ALA A 391 11.46 -5.93 -17.77
C ALA A 391 11.31 -5.13 -19.05
N ALA A 392 10.37 -5.54 -19.91
CA ALA A 392 9.85 -4.68 -20.96
C ALA A 392 9.21 -3.46 -20.31
N SER A 393 9.65 -2.27 -20.69
CA SER A 393 9.36 -1.03 -19.96
C SER A 393 8.76 0.03 -20.86
N ILE A 394 7.70 0.66 -20.36
CA ILE A 394 7.08 1.87 -20.93
C ILE A 394 7.37 3.00 -19.93
N ILE A 395 8.37 3.83 -20.23
CA ILE A 395 8.77 4.88 -19.31
C ILE A 395 8.27 6.21 -19.86
N LYS A 396 7.42 6.88 -19.07
CA LYS A 396 6.77 8.12 -19.46
C LYS A 396 7.54 9.31 -18.85
N ILE A 397 8.14 10.13 -19.70
CA ILE A 397 8.75 11.39 -19.32
C ILE A 397 7.80 12.50 -19.73
N GLU A 398 7.14 13.10 -18.73
CA GLU A 398 6.18 14.17 -18.94
C GLU A 398 6.90 15.52 -19.09
N LYS A 399 6.43 16.36 -20.02
CA LYS A 399 6.89 17.73 -20.18
C LYS A 399 5.80 18.71 -19.77
N PRO A 400 6.16 19.93 -19.31
CA PRO A 400 5.20 20.88 -18.77
C PRO A 400 4.09 21.33 -19.72
N ASP A 401 4.39 21.41 -21.01
CA ASP A 401 3.52 21.99 -22.04
C ASP A 401 3.04 20.95 -23.07
N GLU A 402 3.27 19.66 -22.83
CA GLU A 402 2.83 18.58 -23.71
C GLU A 402 1.72 17.76 -23.05
N GLU A 403 0.64 17.51 -23.78
CA GLU A 403 -0.47 16.67 -23.31
C GLU A 403 -0.07 15.19 -23.25
N GLU A 404 0.78 14.75 -24.19
CA GLU A 404 1.25 13.37 -24.24
C GLU A 404 2.68 13.26 -23.70
N PRO A 405 2.94 12.30 -22.78
CA PRO A 405 4.29 12.07 -22.28
C PRO A 405 5.18 11.48 -23.38
N PHE A 406 6.40 11.97 -23.47
CA PHE A 406 7.41 11.34 -24.30
C PHE A 406 7.74 9.94 -23.75
N ILE A 407 7.76 8.94 -24.64
CA ILE A 407 8.11 7.56 -24.29
C ILE A 407 9.42 7.20 -24.98
N PRO A 408 10.57 7.32 -24.28
CA PRO A 408 11.89 7.07 -24.86
C PRO A 408 12.11 5.59 -25.26
N PHE A 409 11.30 4.68 -24.69
CA PHE A 409 11.37 3.25 -24.98
C PHE A 409 9.96 2.72 -25.26
N ALA A 410 9.65 2.52 -26.51
CA ALA A 410 8.41 1.91 -26.92
C ALA A 410 8.50 0.38 -26.89
N ALA A 411 8.39 -0.21 -25.71
CA ALA A 411 7.79 -1.52 -25.66
C ALA A 411 6.28 -1.31 -25.82
N ASN A 412 5.66 -1.92 -26.83
CA ASN A 412 4.20 -1.84 -26.99
C ASN A 412 3.46 -2.43 -25.81
N MET A 413 4.14 -3.11 -24.88
CA MET A 413 3.62 -3.79 -23.71
C MET A 413 4.72 -3.99 -22.67
N GLY A 414 4.42 -3.77 -21.40
CA GLY A 414 5.39 -3.97 -20.34
C GLY A 414 4.99 -3.35 -19.02
N ALA A 415 5.95 -3.17 -18.15
CA ALA A 415 5.77 -2.39 -16.94
C ALA A 415 5.82 -0.90 -17.28
N THR A 416 4.83 -0.17 -16.83
CA THR A 416 4.70 1.28 -17.06
C THR A 416 5.30 2.03 -15.88
N PHE A 417 6.10 3.04 -16.17
CA PHE A 417 6.79 3.83 -15.15
C PHE A 417 6.57 5.33 -15.38
N LEU A 418 6.43 6.04 -14.26
CA LEU A 418 6.55 7.50 -14.17
C LEU A 418 7.87 7.83 -13.50
N HIS A 419 8.41 9.02 -13.76
CA HIS A 419 9.61 9.47 -13.08
C HIS A 419 9.34 9.72 -11.59
N GLY A 420 10.25 9.24 -10.73
CA GLY A 420 10.05 9.15 -9.27
C GLY A 420 10.64 10.30 -8.46
N ALA A 421 11.35 11.26 -9.05
CA ALA A 421 12.01 12.35 -8.30
C ALA A 421 11.05 13.32 -7.60
N ALA A 422 9.81 13.42 -8.07
CA ALA A 422 8.73 14.14 -7.41
C ALA A 422 7.41 13.38 -7.56
N VAL A 423 6.56 13.42 -6.52
CA VAL A 423 5.29 12.72 -6.45
C VAL A 423 4.22 13.62 -5.86
N THR A 424 2.98 13.50 -6.33
CA THR A 424 1.88 14.22 -5.69
C THR A 424 1.56 13.60 -4.33
N ILE A 425 1.21 14.45 -3.35
CA ILE A 425 0.85 14.02 -1.99
C ILE A 425 -0.26 12.96 -2.02
N HIS A 426 -1.22 13.09 -2.93
CA HIS A 426 -2.27 12.08 -3.11
C HIS A 426 -1.72 10.69 -3.52
N LYS A 427 -0.74 10.66 -4.43
CA LYS A 427 -0.10 9.40 -4.84
C LYS A 427 0.89 8.86 -3.79
N ALA A 428 1.32 9.69 -2.86
CA ALA A 428 2.20 9.31 -1.75
C ALA A 428 1.46 8.60 -0.60
N GLN A 429 0.12 8.63 -0.57
CA GLN A 429 -0.66 7.92 0.45
C GLN A 429 -0.32 6.41 0.45
N GLY A 430 -0.23 5.82 1.64
CA GLY A 430 0.19 4.42 1.81
C GLY A 430 1.68 4.16 1.54
N SER A 431 2.49 5.19 1.26
CA SER A 431 3.95 5.09 1.13
C SER A 431 4.65 5.79 2.28
N GLN A 432 5.88 5.39 2.58
CA GLN A 432 6.76 6.02 3.56
C GLN A 432 8.19 6.03 3.02
N TRP A 433 8.97 6.99 3.46
CA TRP A 433 10.38 7.14 3.10
C TRP A 433 11.17 7.59 4.32
N ARG A 434 12.40 7.18 4.39
CA ARG A 434 13.32 7.58 5.46
C ARG A 434 13.40 9.10 5.58
N ASP A 435 13.68 9.76 4.46
CA ASP A 435 13.72 11.21 4.34
C ASP A 435 12.60 11.69 3.41
N VAL A 436 11.92 12.77 3.73
CA VAL A 436 10.86 13.34 2.89
C VAL A 436 11.09 14.84 2.70
N GLN A 437 11.07 15.28 1.46
CA GLN A 437 11.07 16.69 1.12
C GLN A 437 9.64 17.13 0.79
N VAL A 438 9.10 18.08 1.54
CA VAL A 438 7.76 18.65 1.32
C VAL A 438 7.89 20.02 0.70
N PHE A 439 7.32 20.22 -0.48
CA PHE A 439 7.39 21.47 -1.20
C PHE A 439 6.32 22.46 -0.72
N SER A 440 6.67 23.29 0.28
CA SER A 440 5.79 24.25 0.96
C SER A 440 5.07 25.21 0.00
N PRO A 441 5.68 25.75 -1.08
CA PRO A 441 4.99 26.68 -1.97
C PRO A 441 3.71 26.10 -2.61
N ASP A 442 3.64 24.80 -2.78
CA ASP A 442 2.43 24.14 -3.30
C ASP A 442 1.33 24.01 -2.22
N ILE A 443 1.72 23.74 -0.98
CA ILE A 443 0.78 23.71 0.16
C ILE A 443 0.27 25.12 0.47
N TYR A 444 1.15 26.12 0.40
CA TYR A 444 0.76 27.53 0.51
C TYR A 444 -0.25 27.95 -0.58
N ALA A 445 -0.07 27.47 -1.81
CA ALA A 445 -1.04 27.71 -2.86
C ALA A 445 -2.43 27.13 -2.52
N ALA A 446 -2.48 25.95 -1.89
CA ALA A 446 -3.74 25.38 -1.40
C ALA A 446 -4.36 26.21 -0.26
N ALA A 447 -3.54 26.70 0.66
CA ALA A 447 -3.98 27.60 1.73
C ALA A 447 -4.59 28.90 1.19
N ARG A 448 -3.93 29.52 0.21
CA ARG A 448 -4.43 30.73 -0.45
C ARG A 448 -5.75 30.52 -1.21
N MET A 449 -5.97 29.33 -1.76
CA MET A 449 -7.22 29.02 -2.46
C MET A 449 -8.41 28.85 -1.50
N GLY A 450 -8.18 28.71 -0.18
CA GLY A 450 -9.23 28.59 0.82
C GLY A 450 -10.11 27.34 0.64
N ARG A 451 -9.65 26.33 -0.09
CA ARG A 451 -10.41 25.10 -0.29
C ARG A 451 -10.49 24.29 1.00
N SER A 452 -11.65 23.71 1.25
CA SER A 452 -11.89 22.78 2.36
C SER A 452 -12.30 21.42 1.84
N GLU A 453 -11.94 20.37 2.56
CA GLU A 453 -12.31 18.99 2.31
C GLU A 453 -12.73 18.34 3.63
N SER A 454 -13.93 17.74 3.68
CA SER A 454 -14.51 17.18 4.90
C SER A 454 -14.47 18.15 6.10
N GLY A 455 -14.82 19.42 5.87
CA GLY A 455 -14.87 20.43 6.92
C GLY A 455 -13.52 20.97 7.42
N GLN A 456 -12.40 20.54 6.86
CA GLN A 456 -11.07 21.02 7.18
C GLN A 456 -10.40 21.72 5.99
N PRO A 457 -9.56 22.76 6.21
CA PRO A 457 -8.78 23.37 5.16
C PRO A 457 -7.90 22.33 4.43
N LEU A 458 -7.97 22.29 3.10
CA LEU A 458 -7.24 21.30 2.28
C LEU A 458 -5.72 21.34 2.54
N TRP A 459 -5.13 22.52 2.77
CA TRP A 459 -3.71 22.64 3.03
C TRP A 459 -3.27 21.88 4.30
N LYS A 460 -4.12 21.81 5.34
CA LYS A 460 -3.82 21.06 6.57
C LYS A 460 -3.76 19.58 6.30
N ARG A 461 -4.71 19.07 5.52
CA ARG A 461 -4.72 17.64 5.11
C ARG A 461 -3.52 17.30 4.23
N LEU A 462 -3.18 18.17 3.28
CA LEU A 462 -1.99 18.01 2.44
C LEU A 462 -0.71 17.99 3.29
N ALA A 463 -0.54 18.97 4.19
CA ALA A 463 0.61 19.04 5.09
C ALA A 463 0.68 17.78 5.99
N TYR A 464 -0.44 17.37 6.58
CA TYR A 464 -0.50 16.18 7.43
C TYR A 464 -0.07 14.92 6.69
N VAL A 465 -0.66 14.65 5.52
CA VAL A 465 -0.30 13.47 4.73
C VAL A 465 1.17 13.52 4.32
N ALA A 466 1.67 14.68 3.87
CA ALA A 466 3.05 14.81 3.44
C ALA A 466 4.05 14.57 4.58
N ILE A 467 3.82 15.18 5.75
CA ILE A 467 4.69 15.07 6.92
C ILE A 467 4.71 13.63 7.45
N THR A 468 3.55 12.99 7.54
CA THR A 468 3.44 11.60 8.03
C THR A 468 4.02 10.55 7.08
N ARG A 469 4.59 10.95 5.94
CA ARG A 469 5.36 10.06 5.05
C ARG A 469 6.82 9.92 5.46
N ALA A 470 7.34 10.81 6.31
CA ALA A 470 8.70 10.77 6.80
C ALA A 470 8.83 9.75 7.95
N GLU A 471 9.76 8.81 7.80
CA GLU A 471 10.11 7.83 8.86
C GLU A 471 11.16 8.42 9.82
N GLU A 472 12.18 9.11 9.29
CA GLU A 472 13.28 9.64 10.08
C GLU A 472 13.41 11.16 9.98
N ARG A 473 13.38 11.74 8.76
CA ARG A 473 13.63 13.15 8.57
C ARG A 473 12.64 13.83 7.64
N LEU A 474 12.21 15.01 8.06
CA LEU A 474 11.34 15.93 7.31
C LEU A 474 12.13 17.15 6.84
N HIS A 475 12.13 17.40 5.54
CA HIS A 475 12.68 18.61 4.94
C HIS A 475 11.53 19.49 4.43
N TRP A 476 11.25 20.58 5.10
CA TRP A 476 10.23 21.55 4.69
C TRP A 476 10.85 22.57 3.76
N VAL A 477 10.60 22.45 2.47
CA VAL A 477 11.25 23.25 1.42
C VAL A 477 10.44 24.50 1.15
N VAL A 478 10.99 25.69 1.45
CA VAL A 478 10.27 26.97 1.37
C VAL A 478 10.48 27.75 0.07
N ARG A 479 11.48 27.38 -0.75
CA ARG A 479 11.76 28.07 -2.01
C ARG A 479 11.83 27.13 -3.20
N ASN A 480 11.43 27.65 -4.36
CA ASN A 480 11.48 26.93 -5.63
C ASN A 480 12.88 27.01 -6.27
N ARG A 481 13.87 26.44 -5.59
CA ARG A 481 15.25 26.32 -6.09
C ARG A 481 15.75 24.92 -5.79
N LEU A 482 16.54 24.34 -6.73
CA LEU A 482 17.23 23.08 -6.51
C LEU A 482 18.67 23.35 -6.07
N SER A 483 19.21 22.47 -5.23
CA SER A 483 20.66 22.41 -4.97
C SER A 483 21.40 21.96 -6.24
N LYS A 484 22.70 22.17 -6.28
CA LYS A 484 23.53 21.46 -7.27
C LYS A 484 23.77 20.04 -6.76
N PRO A 485 23.76 19.03 -7.64
CA PRO A 485 24.12 17.67 -7.22
C PRO A 485 25.54 17.66 -6.67
N SER A 486 25.75 17.03 -5.53
CA SER A 486 27.05 16.84 -4.90
C SER A 486 27.77 15.62 -5.47
N VAL A 487 27.01 14.67 -5.94
CA VAL A 487 27.49 13.43 -6.58
C VAL A 487 26.75 13.21 -7.91
N PRO A 488 27.39 12.60 -8.91
CA PRO A 488 26.70 12.18 -10.12
C PRO A 488 25.61 11.16 -9.78
N LEU A 489 24.53 11.12 -10.58
CA LEU A 489 23.58 10.02 -10.49
C LEU A 489 24.32 8.71 -10.65
N GLY A 490 24.09 7.76 -9.74
CA GLY A 490 24.75 6.50 -9.70
C GLY A 490 23.88 5.39 -9.14
N VAL A 491 24.41 4.20 -9.10
CA VAL A 491 23.75 2.99 -8.62
C VAL A 491 24.57 2.27 -7.54
N ASP A 492 25.69 2.85 -7.13
CA ASP A 492 26.63 2.21 -6.20
C ASP A 492 26.08 2.13 -4.77
N ASP A 493 25.27 3.09 -4.37
CA ASP A 493 24.54 3.12 -3.13
C ASP A 493 23.49 1.99 -3.01
N LEU A 494 23.02 1.45 -4.13
CA LEU A 494 22.03 0.37 -4.16
C LEU A 494 22.63 -1.00 -3.76
N LYS A 495 23.95 -1.12 -3.73
CA LYS A 495 24.65 -2.33 -3.28
C LYS A 495 24.67 -2.47 -1.76
N ALA A 496 24.42 -1.40 -1.06
CA ALA A 496 24.40 -1.31 0.40
C ALA A 496 22.95 -1.20 0.92
N ALA A 497 22.03 -2.07 0.47
CA ALA A 497 20.75 -2.18 1.15
C ALA A 497 21.02 -2.60 2.60
N PRO A 498 20.49 -1.91 3.62
CA PRO A 498 20.61 -2.37 4.99
C PRO A 498 20.01 -3.76 5.08
N ALA A 499 20.74 -4.66 5.73
CA ALA A 499 20.21 -5.96 6.10
C ALA A 499 18.86 -5.73 6.82
N PRO A 500 17.87 -6.60 6.63
CA PRO A 500 16.63 -6.51 7.38
C PRO A 500 16.99 -6.39 8.84
N LEU A 501 16.36 -5.46 9.57
CA LEU A 501 16.53 -5.30 11.01
C LEU A 501 16.38 -6.68 11.63
N LYS A 502 17.51 -7.30 11.97
CA LYS A 502 17.50 -8.42 12.87
C LYS A 502 17.00 -7.83 14.18
N LEU A 503 15.84 -8.28 14.63
CA LEU A 503 15.49 -8.18 16.03
C LEU A 503 16.64 -8.82 16.76
N GLU A 504 17.44 -8.02 17.48
CA GLU A 504 18.51 -8.53 18.32
C GLU A 504 17.87 -9.52 19.31
N GLU A 505 18.23 -10.78 19.16
CA GLU A 505 18.10 -11.76 20.21
C GLU A 505 19.10 -11.32 21.28
N GLU A 506 18.66 -10.55 22.26
CA GLU A 506 19.41 -10.38 23.50
C GLU A 506 19.44 -11.74 24.21
N GLU A 507 20.66 -12.25 24.43
CA GLU A 507 21.00 -13.41 25.25
C GLU A 507 20.52 -13.31 26.71
#